data_11472806c7e4cb2bd5d1325a3f174b3b
#
_entry.id   11472806c7e4cb2bd5d1325a3f174b3b
#
_cell.length_a   1.000
_cell.length_b   1.000
_cell.length_c   1.000
_cell.angle_alpha   90.00
_cell.angle_beta   90.00
_cell.angle_gamma   90.00
#
_symmetry.space_group_name_H-M   'P 1'
#
loop_
_entity.id
_entity.type
_entity.pdbx_description
1 polymer ?
#
loop_
_entity_poly.entity_id
_entity_poly.type
_entity_poly.pdbx_seq_one_letter_code
_entity_poly.pdbx_strand_id
1 'polypeptide(L)'
;MRTWIYVAPDERSTKLGYLRAGAVVDRAELPAGTKGCAGGWYRIAPRGYVCVGKGASLALEHQVVAAAVRGPRRGAPVPYHYVMSGSRPPHLYFRLPTVEDQRRVEGSTLNGHLARAAVAPSSLPLDPVPAFLLAGRDLPKPYGAEEKLHYSVHTGRAKESSAFGLITTFEWTNRRFGLTTELDLIPLDRTRPARLSALRGVVIKDLDAEGAEVPASASGPASPPGTAAPIASAAPASPTPAVAPTPPAASPADAASASFSIAEPPADELPPPPPGTDPRVDPGLKGAPAFVRAHGASKHRPSASGRSLVDAGLAPFRSGWVLTGRTRGGTKGLLETTEGSWLAGDHLVIAELRKDPQGFARDGKKWIDISIRRQILVAYEGTRPVFAALISSGRSGMADPEETDATVRGSFYIHAKHVSTTMDGDDEASEAFDLRDVPYTQYFHEGYALHGAYWHDEFGKARSHGCINLAPADAAWLFEWTEPAVPPEWHGALNIEGGGTLVYVHG
;
A
#
# COMPACT_ATOMS: atom_id res chain seq x y z
N MET A 1 0.07 5.70 -19.28
CA MET A 1 0.93 6.84 -18.93
C MET A 1 2.33 6.36 -18.54
N ARG A 2 2.99 5.59 -19.41
CA ARG A 2 4.28 4.96 -19.13
C ARG A 2 5.30 5.35 -20.18
N THR A 3 6.41 5.97 -19.78
CA THR A 3 7.57 6.19 -20.64
C THR A 3 8.56 5.06 -20.35
N TRP A 4 8.72 4.15 -21.31
CA TRP A 4 9.54 2.96 -21.14
C TRP A 4 11.04 3.27 -21.11
N ILE A 5 11.74 2.53 -20.27
CA ILE A 5 13.19 2.52 -20.15
C ILE A 5 13.69 1.21 -20.78
N TYR A 6 14.66 1.30 -21.66
CA TYR A 6 15.16 0.18 -22.45
C TYR A 6 16.61 -0.15 -22.10
N VAL A 7 17.00 -1.41 -22.31
CA VAL A 7 18.39 -1.87 -22.11
C VAL A 7 19.36 -1.19 -23.10
N ALA A 8 18.91 -0.97 -24.34
CA ALA A 8 19.68 -0.35 -25.41
C ALA A 8 18.88 0.78 -26.06
N PRO A 9 19.51 1.70 -26.83
CA PRO A 9 18.87 2.80 -27.53
C PRO A 9 18.07 2.32 -28.77
N ASP A 10 17.12 1.42 -28.54
CA ASP A 10 16.23 0.83 -29.53
C ASP A 10 14.92 0.40 -28.88
N GLU A 11 13.76 0.80 -29.42
CA GLU A 11 12.43 0.43 -28.94
C GLU A 11 12.16 -1.11 -28.99
N ARG A 12 12.94 -1.86 -29.78
CA ARG A 12 12.86 -3.32 -29.85
C ARG A 12 13.66 -4.02 -28.77
N SER A 13 14.53 -3.29 -28.07
CA SER A 13 15.31 -3.87 -26.98
C SER A 13 14.43 -4.14 -25.74
N THR A 14 14.95 -4.93 -24.84
CA THR A 14 14.23 -5.33 -23.60
C THR A 14 13.92 -4.11 -22.74
N LYS A 15 12.69 -4.05 -22.24
CA LYS A 15 12.25 -3.02 -21.30
C LYS A 15 12.73 -3.36 -19.89
N LEU A 16 13.38 -2.39 -19.25
CA LEU A 16 13.85 -2.48 -17.85
C LEU A 16 12.78 -2.07 -16.83
N GLY A 17 11.93 -1.14 -17.23
CA GLY A 17 10.95 -0.49 -16.37
C GLY A 17 10.37 0.74 -17.06
N TYR A 18 9.81 1.65 -16.28
CA TYR A 18 9.22 2.87 -16.85
C TYR A 18 9.21 4.03 -15.86
N LEU A 19 9.12 5.22 -16.42
CA LEU A 19 8.85 6.48 -15.74
C LEU A 19 7.35 6.80 -15.87
N ARG A 20 6.78 7.42 -14.84
CA ARG A 20 5.41 7.98 -14.88
C ARG A 20 5.48 9.47 -15.25
N ALA A 21 4.37 10.01 -15.71
CA ALA A 21 4.22 11.44 -16.00
C ALA A 21 4.66 12.29 -14.80
N GLY A 22 5.49 13.30 -15.09
CA GLY A 22 6.08 14.18 -14.07
C GLY A 22 7.40 13.71 -13.45
N ALA A 23 7.86 12.48 -13.73
CA ALA A 23 9.15 12.01 -13.25
C ALA A 23 10.29 12.81 -13.91
N VAL A 24 11.28 13.18 -13.11
CA VAL A 24 12.52 13.83 -13.55
C VAL A 24 13.68 12.91 -13.22
N VAL A 25 14.56 12.66 -14.18
CA VAL A 25 15.70 11.74 -14.05
C VAL A 25 16.98 12.38 -14.57
N ASP A 26 18.10 12.05 -13.96
CA ASP A 26 19.41 12.42 -14.46
C ASP A 26 19.73 11.68 -15.76
N ARG A 27 20.35 12.35 -16.70
CA ARG A 27 20.68 11.82 -18.03
C ARG A 27 22.10 12.16 -18.46
N ALA A 28 22.61 11.42 -19.44
CA ALA A 28 23.82 11.80 -20.14
C ALA A 28 23.60 13.12 -20.91
N GLU A 29 24.64 13.92 -21.04
CA GLU A 29 24.59 15.22 -21.74
C GLU A 29 24.22 15.06 -23.21
N LEU A 30 24.82 14.09 -23.88
CA LEU A 30 24.63 13.83 -25.33
C LEU A 30 23.76 12.57 -25.53
N PRO A 31 22.97 12.54 -26.62
CA PRO A 31 22.23 11.34 -26.98
C PRO A 31 23.17 10.22 -27.43
N ALA A 32 22.83 8.97 -27.12
CA ALA A 32 23.54 7.78 -27.60
C ALA A 32 23.25 7.45 -29.08
N GLY A 33 22.25 8.10 -29.67
CA GLY A 33 21.86 7.95 -31.08
C GLY A 33 20.44 8.45 -31.32
N THR A 34 20.03 8.46 -32.58
CA THR A 34 18.72 8.97 -33.03
C THR A 34 17.88 7.91 -33.76
N LYS A 35 18.41 6.69 -33.95
CA LYS A 35 17.70 5.64 -34.70
C LYS A 35 16.35 5.30 -34.06
N GLY A 36 15.26 5.52 -34.80
CA GLY A 36 13.90 5.28 -34.31
C GLY A 36 13.40 6.27 -33.25
N CYS A 37 14.19 7.33 -32.96
CA CYS A 37 13.85 8.33 -31.93
C CYS A 37 14.32 9.71 -32.38
N ALA A 38 13.43 10.55 -32.90
CA ALA A 38 13.78 11.84 -33.49
C ALA A 38 14.46 12.82 -32.50
N GLY A 39 14.03 12.81 -31.23
CA GLY A 39 14.64 13.64 -30.18
C GLY A 39 15.90 13.04 -29.54
N GLY A 40 16.29 11.83 -29.94
CA GLY A 40 17.47 11.13 -29.46
C GLY A 40 17.21 10.22 -28.26
N TRP A 41 18.04 9.19 -28.17
CA TRP A 41 18.09 8.24 -27.07
C TRP A 41 19.07 8.74 -26.01
N TYR A 42 18.59 8.97 -24.81
CA TYR A 42 19.43 9.38 -23.70
C TYR A 42 19.59 8.25 -22.68
N ARG A 43 20.85 7.98 -22.29
CA ARG A 43 21.13 7.14 -21.13
C ARG A 43 20.68 7.88 -19.89
N ILE A 44 19.96 7.20 -19.01
CA ILE A 44 19.46 7.76 -17.73
C ILE A 44 20.07 7.03 -16.53
N ALA A 45 20.06 7.68 -15.39
CA ALA A 45 20.42 7.06 -14.12
C ALA A 45 19.28 6.15 -13.60
N PRO A 46 19.61 5.06 -12.85
CA PRO A 46 20.97 4.51 -12.70
C PRO A 46 21.41 3.71 -13.93
N ARG A 47 20.49 3.33 -14.82
CA ARG A 47 20.74 2.54 -16.03
C ARG A 47 19.62 2.69 -17.06
N GLY A 48 19.90 2.31 -18.31
CA GLY A 48 18.92 2.24 -19.40
C GLY A 48 18.83 3.49 -20.25
N TYR A 49 17.97 3.44 -21.25
CA TYR A 49 17.78 4.46 -22.26
C TYR A 49 16.31 4.86 -22.39
N VAL A 50 16.09 6.16 -22.58
CA VAL A 50 14.77 6.74 -22.83
C VAL A 50 14.80 7.51 -24.13
N CYS A 51 13.75 7.36 -24.95
CA CYS A 51 13.55 8.13 -26.17
C CYS A 51 12.89 9.48 -25.84
N VAL A 52 13.55 10.57 -26.20
CA VAL A 52 13.02 11.93 -26.12
C VAL A 52 12.14 12.23 -27.34
N GLY A 53 11.00 12.90 -27.13
CA GLY A 53 10.09 13.37 -28.16
C GLY A 53 8.69 12.78 -28.11
N LYS A 54 8.49 11.52 -27.70
CA LYS A 54 7.16 10.92 -27.53
C LYS A 54 6.63 11.07 -26.11
N GLY A 55 7.28 10.45 -25.15
CA GLY A 55 6.87 10.43 -23.74
C GLY A 55 7.86 11.10 -22.80
N ALA A 56 8.94 11.67 -23.30
CA ALA A 56 9.96 12.37 -22.53
C ALA A 56 10.34 13.68 -23.20
N SER A 57 10.75 14.67 -22.40
CA SER A 57 11.21 15.99 -22.83
C SER A 57 12.52 16.34 -22.11
N LEU A 58 13.34 17.19 -22.71
CA LEU A 58 14.50 17.80 -22.06
C LEU A 58 14.13 19.07 -21.28
N ALA A 59 12.93 19.61 -21.50
CA ALA A 59 12.46 20.83 -20.85
C ALA A 59 11.84 20.50 -19.49
N LEU A 60 12.44 21.03 -18.43
CA LEU A 60 11.93 20.88 -17.05
C LEU A 60 10.61 21.64 -16.85
N GLU A 61 10.37 22.69 -17.64
CA GLU A 61 9.14 23.51 -17.63
C GLU A 61 8.00 22.87 -18.42
N HIS A 62 8.17 21.61 -18.87
CA HIS A 62 7.13 20.92 -19.61
C HIS A 62 5.82 20.85 -18.80
N GLN A 63 4.67 21.14 -19.45
CA GLN A 63 3.36 21.28 -18.79
C GLN A 63 3.01 20.07 -17.93
N VAL A 64 3.30 18.85 -18.36
CA VAL A 64 3.02 17.63 -17.58
C VAL A 64 3.89 17.57 -16.33
N VAL A 65 5.16 18.02 -16.39
CA VAL A 65 6.05 18.08 -15.23
C VAL A 65 5.53 19.11 -14.22
N ALA A 66 5.14 20.29 -14.72
CA ALA A 66 4.54 21.33 -13.88
C ALA A 66 3.20 20.89 -13.23
N ALA A 67 2.39 20.09 -13.94
CA ALA A 67 1.13 19.57 -13.44
C ALA A 67 1.29 18.45 -12.41
N ALA A 68 2.23 17.55 -12.63
CA ALA A 68 2.54 16.44 -11.72
C ALA A 68 3.51 16.88 -10.61
N VAL A 69 3.20 17.97 -9.93
CA VAL A 69 4.04 18.73 -8.97
C VAL A 69 4.73 17.87 -7.90
N ARG A 70 4.17 16.70 -7.59
CA ARG A 70 4.69 15.81 -6.55
C ARG A 70 4.69 14.37 -7.04
N GLY A 71 5.86 13.75 -6.97
CA GLY A 71 6.02 12.31 -7.19
C GLY A 71 5.46 11.48 -6.02
N PRO A 72 5.50 10.14 -6.15
CA PRO A 72 5.09 9.22 -5.09
C PRO A 72 6.02 9.32 -3.88
N ARG A 73 5.44 9.24 -2.68
CA ARG A 73 6.19 9.20 -1.40
C ARG A 73 6.67 7.78 -1.14
N ARG A 74 7.85 7.43 -1.67
CA ARG A 74 8.48 6.13 -1.44
C ARG A 74 8.77 5.91 0.04
N GLY A 75 8.64 4.68 0.53
CA GLY A 75 8.83 4.33 1.95
C GLY A 75 7.69 4.75 2.89
N ALA A 76 6.76 5.62 2.47
CA ALA A 76 5.52 5.84 3.22
C ALA A 76 4.58 4.63 3.09
N PRO A 77 3.65 4.40 4.03
CA PRO A 77 2.68 3.30 3.93
C PRO A 77 1.89 3.30 2.60
N VAL A 78 1.68 4.48 2.04
CA VAL A 78 1.07 4.66 0.71
C VAL A 78 1.76 5.79 -0.04
N PRO A 79 1.97 5.65 -1.38
CA PRO A 79 2.69 6.63 -2.18
C PRO A 79 1.96 7.97 -2.36
N TYR A 80 0.63 7.97 -2.27
CA TYR A 80 -0.21 9.16 -2.45
C TYR A 80 -1.21 9.31 -1.29
N HIS A 81 -2.00 10.37 -1.28
CA HIS A 81 -3.22 10.44 -0.50
C HIS A 81 -4.35 9.78 -1.27
N TYR A 82 -5.12 8.91 -0.61
CA TYR A 82 -6.18 8.17 -1.29
C TYR A 82 -7.56 8.61 -0.84
N VAL A 83 -8.45 8.72 -1.81
CA VAL A 83 -9.88 8.95 -1.60
C VAL A 83 -10.70 7.95 -2.41
N MET A 84 -11.89 7.66 -1.92
CA MET A 84 -12.82 6.73 -2.55
C MET A 84 -14.13 7.45 -2.87
N SER A 85 -14.69 7.20 -4.04
CA SER A 85 -16.04 7.65 -4.40
C SER A 85 -17.10 6.84 -3.64
N GLY A 86 -18.25 7.43 -3.42
CA GLY A 86 -19.43 6.74 -2.89
C GLY A 86 -20.47 6.49 -3.99
N SER A 87 -21.71 6.18 -3.57
CA SER A 87 -22.86 5.94 -4.45
C SER A 87 -23.22 7.09 -5.40
N ARG A 88 -22.66 8.25 -5.18
CA ARG A 88 -22.82 9.42 -6.07
C ARG A 88 -21.43 9.90 -6.49
N PRO A 89 -20.77 9.25 -7.45
CA PRO A 89 -19.41 9.55 -7.82
C PRO A 89 -19.19 10.97 -8.32
N PRO A 90 -17.97 11.54 -8.14
CA PRO A 90 -17.64 12.88 -8.64
C PRO A 90 -17.53 12.92 -10.17
N HIS A 91 -17.71 14.10 -10.76
CA HIS A 91 -17.27 14.37 -12.11
C HIS A 91 -15.75 14.58 -12.13
N LEU A 92 -15.13 14.18 -13.23
CA LEU A 92 -13.70 14.32 -13.49
C LEU A 92 -13.49 15.57 -14.35
N TYR A 93 -13.05 16.68 -13.74
CA TYR A 93 -12.83 17.93 -14.44
C TYR A 93 -11.42 17.96 -15.03
N PHE A 94 -11.29 18.45 -16.26
CA PHE A 94 -9.97 18.60 -16.91
C PHE A 94 -9.43 20.04 -16.87
N ARG A 95 -10.12 20.97 -16.19
CA ARG A 95 -9.66 22.32 -15.85
C ARG A 95 -10.36 22.81 -14.59
N LEU A 96 -9.90 23.92 -14.01
CA LEU A 96 -10.57 24.54 -12.88
C LEU A 96 -11.99 24.96 -13.30
N PRO A 97 -13.04 24.37 -12.70
CA PRO A 97 -14.42 24.73 -13.04
C PRO A 97 -14.80 26.06 -12.37
N THR A 98 -15.43 26.98 -13.12
CA THR A 98 -16.10 28.13 -12.52
C THR A 98 -17.31 27.67 -11.71
N VAL A 99 -17.89 28.57 -10.90
CA VAL A 99 -19.17 28.30 -10.20
C VAL A 99 -20.31 28.00 -11.20
N GLU A 100 -20.30 28.66 -12.36
CA GLU A 100 -21.26 28.41 -13.41
C GLU A 100 -21.06 27.03 -14.06
N ASP A 101 -19.84 26.65 -14.34
CA ASP A 101 -19.51 25.30 -14.83
C ASP A 101 -20.00 24.23 -13.87
N GLN A 102 -19.73 24.37 -12.57
CA GLN A 102 -20.20 23.43 -11.56
C GLN A 102 -21.74 23.35 -11.51
N ARG A 103 -22.47 24.49 -11.65
CA ARG A 103 -23.92 24.50 -11.71
C ARG A 103 -24.45 23.80 -12.95
N ARG A 104 -23.79 23.99 -14.10
CA ARG A 104 -24.16 23.33 -15.36
C ARG A 104 -24.00 21.83 -15.28
N VAL A 105 -22.90 21.36 -14.63
CA VAL A 105 -22.53 19.94 -14.52
C VAL A 105 -23.34 19.21 -13.45
N GLU A 106 -23.55 19.83 -12.28
CA GLU A 106 -24.15 19.19 -11.11
C GLU A 106 -25.61 19.59 -10.85
N GLY A 107 -26.09 20.63 -11.55
CA GLY A 107 -27.48 21.09 -11.51
C GLY A 107 -27.94 21.47 -10.09
N SER A 108 -29.17 21.10 -9.74
CA SER A 108 -29.78 21.40 -8.44
C SER A 108 -29.07 20.72 -7.24
N THR A 109 -28.23 19.70 -7.48
CA THR A 109 -27.54 18.98 -6.41
C THR A 109 -26.31 19.72 -5.87
N LEU A 110 -25.79 20.72 -6.58
CA LEU A 110 -24.59 21.47 -6.21
C LEU A 110 -24.73 22.14 -4.83
N ASN A 111 -25.87 22.79 -4.53
CA ASN A 111 -26.05 23.46 -3.23
C ASN A 111 -25.93 22.48 -2.04
N GLY A 112 -26.50 21.29 -2.20
CA GLY A 112 -26.36 20.22 -1.20
C GLY A 112 -24.92 19.68 -1.06
N HIS A 113 -24.13 19.71 -2.14
CA HIS A 113 -22.72 19.36 -2.11
C HIS A 113 -21.90 20.42 -1.38
N LEU A 114 -22.09 21.68 -1.69
CA LEU A 114 -21.41 22.80 -1.04
C LEU A 114 -21.74 22.88 0.47
N ALA A 115 -23.00 22.65 0.85
CA ALA A 115 -23.39 22.62 2.26
C ALA A 115 -22.66 21.50 3.03
N ARG A 116 -22.50 20.32 2.44
CA ARG A 116 -21.71 19.22 3.04
C ARG A 116 -20.22 19.54 3.12
N ALA A 117 -19.67 20.16 2.09
CA ALA A 117 -18.27 20.57 2.08
C ALA A 117 -17.93 21.54 3.22
N ALA A 118 -18.86 22.44 3.55
CA ALA A 118 -18.68 23.41 4.63
C ALA A 118 -18.69 22.80 6.04
N VAL A 119 -19.39 21.66 6.23
CA VAL A 119 -19.57 21.03 7.56
C VAL A 119 -18.55 19.93 7.82
N ALA A 120 -18.03 19.27 6.79
CA ALA A 120 -17.10 18.15 6.91
C ALA A 120 -15.71 18.56 6.41
N PRO A 121 -14.84 19.14 7.24
CA PRO A 121 -13.48 19.45 6.84
C PRO A 121 -12.74 18.15 6.50
N SER A 122 -12.12 18.12 5.33
CA SER A 122 -11.27 17.02 4.92
C SER A 122 -10.05 16.94 5.82
N SER A 123 -9.70 15.72 6.27
CA SER A 123 -8.43 15.46 6.99
C SER A 123 -7.20 15.52 6.07
N LEU A 124 -7.41 15.71 4.76
CA LEU A 124 -6.34 15.81 3.78
C LEU A 124 -5.62 17.17 3.87
N PRO A 125 -4.32 17.24 3.57
CA PRO A 125 -3.59 18.50 3.51
C PRO A 125 -4.26 19.52 2.59
N LEU A 126 -4.13 20.81 2.91
CA LEU A 126 -4.60 21.90 2.05
C LEU A 126 -3.37 22.62 1.51
N ASP A 127 -3.16 22.51 0.22
CA ASP A 127 -2.08 23.21 -0.49
C ASP A 127 -2.62 24.47 -1.18
N PRO A 128 -1.77 25.40 -1.59
CA PRO A 128 -2.15 26.47 -2.52
C PRO A 128 -2.62 25.89 -3.85
N VAL A 129 -3.52 26.59 -4.54
CA VAL A 129 -3.90 26.20 -5.92
C VAL A 129 -2.66 26.18 -6.80
N PRO A 130 -2.36 25.08 -7.49
CA PRO A 130 -1.20 25.01 -8.36
C PRO A 130 -1.21 26.10 -9.42
N ALA A 131 -0.09 26.84 -9.57
CA ALA A 131 -0.03 28.02 -10.43
C ALA A 131 -0.41 27.73 -11.90
N PHE A 132 -0.07 26.54 -12.41
CA PHE A 132 -0.42 26.16 -13.77
C PHE A 132 -1.93 26.05 -14.01
N LEU A 133 -2.74 25.74 -12.96
CA LEU A 133 -4.20 25.69 -13.06
C LEU A 133 -4.82 27.09 -13.16
N LEU A 134 -4.21 28.08 -12.51
CA LEU A 134 -4.70 29.47 -12.51
C LEU A 134 -4.65 30.13 -13.90
N ALA A 135 -3.88 29.58 -14.83
CA ALA A 135 -3.83 30.05 -16.20
C ALA A 135 -5.13 29.79 -17.02
N GLY A 136 -6.12 29.12 -16.44
CA GLY A 136 -7.40 28.80 -17.09
C GLY A 136 -7.28 27.79 -18.24
N ARG A 137 -6.15 27.09 -18.32
CA ARG A 137 -5.88 26.09 -19.35
C ARG A 137 -6.40 24.72 -18.93
N ASP A 138 -6.64 23.90 -19.95
CA ASP A 138 -6.93 22.48 -19.71
C ASP A 138 -5.70 21.77 -19.11
N LEU A 139 -5.93 20.79 -18.26
CA LEU A 139 -4.88 19.93 -17.76
C LEU A 139 -4.19 19.21 -18.92
N PRO A 140 -2.85 19.15 -18.91
CA PRO A 140 -2.14 18.50 -19.99
C PRO A 140 -2.41 16.99 -19.96
N LYS A 141 -2.57 16.41 -21.15
CA LYS A 141 -2.72 14.95 -21.28
C LYS A 141 -1.34 14.28 -21.25
N PRO A 142 -1.07 13.41 -20.28
CA PRO A 142 0.17 12.65 -20.24
C PRO A 142 0.28 11.70 -21.45
N TYR A 143 1.51 11.43 -21.89
CA TYR A 143 1.78 10.44 -22.93
C TYR A 143 1.23 9.05 -22.53
N GLY A 144 0.51 8.40 -23.44
CA GLY A 144 -0.11 7.10 -23.22
C GLY A 144 -1.33 7.13 -22.31
N ALA A 145 -1.87 8.31 -21.97
CA ALA A 145 -3.19 8.40 -21.35
C ALA A 145 -4.28 8.05 -22.35
N GLU A 146 -5.33 7.38 -21.87
CA GLU A 146 -6.50 7.06 -22.67
C GLU A 146 -7.20 8.32 -23.21
N GLU A 147 -7.80 8.20 -24.38
CA GLU A 147 -8.64 9.27 -24.91
C GLU A 147 -9.99 9.25 -24.21
N LYS A 148 -10.25 10.32 -23.46
CA LYS A 148 -11.53 10.51 -22.79
C LYS A 148 -12.42 11.43 -23.63
N LEU A 149 -13.71 11.14 -23.67
CA LEU A 149 -14.67 12.07 -24.24
C LEU A 149 -14.69 13.36 -23.42
N HIS A 150 -14.59 14.51 -24.11
CA HIS A 150 -14.66 15.80 -23.47
C HIS A 150 -16.10 16.33 -23.56
N TYR A 151 -16.68 16.58 -22.42
CA TYR A 151 -17.89 17.39 -22.28
C TYR A 151 -17.46 18.85 -21.99
N SER A 152 -18.32 19.74 -21.71
CA SER A 152 -18.00 21.18 -21.51
C SER A 152 -16.72 21.45 -20.69
N VAL A 153 -16.57 20.84 -19.49
CA VAL A 153 -15.46 21.06 -18.56
C VAL A 153 -14.99 19.77 -17.87
N HIS A 154 -15.58 18.63 -18.21
CA HIS A 154 -15.29 17.33 -17.58
C HIS A 154 -15.27 16.20 -18.60
N THR A 155 -14.68 15.07 -18.22
CA THR A 155 -14.55 13.85 -19.05
C THR A 155 -15.55 12.76 -18.69
N GLY A 156 -16.51 13.07 -17.81
CA GLY A 156 -17.51 12.12 -17.33
C GLY A 156 -17.56 12.05 -15.81
N ARG A 157 -18.16 10.98 -15.29
CA ARG A 157 -18.19 10.65 -13.87
C ARG A 157 -17.28 9.47 -13.58
N ALA A 158 -16.71 9.43 -12.39
CA ALA A 158 -16.09 8.24 -11.85
C ALA A 158 -17.13 7.11 -11.69
N LYS A 159 -16.66 5.87 -11.65
CA LYS A 159 -17.52 4.73 -11.25
C LYS A 159 -17.79 4.79 -9.75
N GLU A 160 -18.86 4.14 -9.29
CA GLU A 160 -19.09 3.92 -7.86
C GLU A 160 -17.94 3.10 -7.27
N SER A 161 -17.60 3.35 -6.01
CA SER A 161 -16.49 2.70 -5.31
C SER A 161 -15.10 2.85 -5.97
N SER A 162 -14.95 3.73 -6.97
CA SER A 162 -13.64 4.06 -7.52
C SER A 162 -12.75 4.72 -6.49
N ALA A 163 -11.47 4.45 -6.57
CA ALA A 163 -10.46 5.05 -5.72
C ALA A 163 -9.45 5.87 -6.52
N PHE A 164 -8.89 6.91 -5.91
CA PHE A 164 -7.99 7.85 -6.57
C PHE A 164 -6.79 8.16 -5.69
N GLY A 165 -5.60 8.08 -6.26
CA GLY A 165 -4.40 8.68 -5.70
C GLY A 165 -4.38 10.18 -6.01
N LEU A 166 -4.09 11.01 -4.99
CA LEU A 166 -4.06 12.46 -5.13
C LEU A 166 -2.63 12.98 -5.03
N ILE A 167 -2.23 13.78 -6.00
CA ILE A 167 -0.95 14.51 -6.04
C ILE A 167 -1.00 15.67 -5.02
N THR A 168 -2.11 16.43 -5.02
CA THR A 168 -2.32 17.58 -4.15
C THR A 168 -3.82 17.83 -3.95
N THR A 169 -4.17 18.57 -2.89
CA THR A 169 -5.53 19.03 -2.63
C THR A 169 -5.52 20.53 -2.31
N PHE A 170 -6.51 21.24 -2.77
CA PHE A 170 -6.59 22.70 -2.65
C PHE A 170 -8.05 23.18 -2.60
N GLU A 171 -8.23 24.43 -2.20
CA GLU A 171 -9.54 25.08 -2.20
C GLU A 171 -9.74 25.91 -3.46
N TRP A 172 -10.92 25.78 -4.08
CA TRP A 172 -11.34 26.56 -5.23
C TRP A 172 -12.84 26.83 -5.17
N THR A 173 -13.25 28.11 -5.30
CA THR A 173 -14.67 28.52 -5.27
C THR A 173 -15.43 27.98 -4.04
N ASN A 174 -14.84 28.09 -2.85
CA ASN A 174 -15.37 27.58 -1.58
C ASN A 174 -15.63 26.07 -1.55
N ARG A 175 -14.87 25.31 -2.34
CA ARG A 175 -14.96 23.87 -2.46
C ARG A 175 -13.56 23.27 -2.53
N ARG A 176 -13.35 22.13 -1.87
CA ARG A 176 -12.08 21.41 -1.98
C ARG A 176 -12.04 20.53 -3.21
N PHE A 177 -10.91 20.60 -3.92
CA PHE A 177 -10.59 19.74 -5.06
C PHE A 177 -9.31 18.94 -4.78
N GLY A 178 -9.24 17.76 -5.37
CA GLY A 178 -8.03 16.95 -5.47
C GLY A 178 -7.58 16.87 -6.92
N LEU A 179 -6.27 17.01 -7.15
CA LEU A 179 -5.64 16.68 -8.43
C LEU A 179 -5.18 15.22 -8.38
N THR A 180 -5.75 14.40 -9.25
CA THR A 180 -5.41 12.97 -9.31
C THR A 180 -4.07 12.75 -10.03
N THR A 181 -3.48 11.58 -9.82
CA THR A 181 -2.26 11.15 -10.52
C THR A 181 -2.44 11.01 -12.03
N GLU A 182 -3.69 10.94 -12.51
CA GLU A 182 -4.03 10.92 -13.94
C GLU A 182 -4.31 12.32 -14.50
N LEU A 183 -4.09 13.37 -13.69
CA LEU A 183 -4.34 14.76 -14.02
C LEU A 183 -5.82 15.08 -14.31
N ASP A 184 -6.71 14.50 -13.52
CA ASP A 184 -8.09 14.96 -13.41
C ASP A 184 -8.29 15.75 -12.10
N LEU A 185 -9.20 16.69 -12.06
CA LEU A 185 -9.65 17.36 -10.84
C LEU A 185 -10.95 16.73 -10.34
N ILE A 186 -11.01 16.39 -9.08
CA ILE A 186 -12.21 15.83 -8.45
C ILE A 186 -12.65 16.65 -7.24
N PRO A 187 -13.94 16.96 -7.07
CA PRO A 187 -14.45 17.59 -5.86
C PRO A 187 -14.46 16.58 -4.69
N LEU A 188 -13.82 16.93 -3.58
CA LEU A 188 -13.60 16.01 -2.45
C LEU A 188 -14.84 15.78 -1.59
N ASP A 189 -15.84 16.66 -1.62
CA ASP A 189 -17.12 16.46 -0.94
C ASP A 189 -17.97 15.31 -1.52
N ARG A 190 -17.53 14.76 -2.66
CA ARG A 190 -18.11 13.58 -3.32
C ARG A 190 -17.29 12.31 -3.07
N THR A 191 -16.26 12.42 -2.24
CA THR A 191 -15.37 11.33 -1.89
C THR A 191 -15.22 11.25 -0.37
N ARG A 192 -14.65 10.18 0.09
CA ARG A 192 -14.19 9.99 1.48
C ARG A 192 -12.71 9.64 1.48
N PRO A 193 -11.91 10.10 2.44
CA PRO A 193 -10.54 9.63 2.61
C PRO A 193 -10.52 8.10 2.81
N ALA A 194 -9.54 7.42 2.23
CA ALA A 194 -9.31 6.01 2.49
C ALA A 194 -8.88 5.83 3.97
N ARG A 195 -9.44 4.84 4.62
CA ARG A 195 -9.07 4.48 6.00
C ARG A 195 -7.97 3.43 5.94
N LEU A 196 -6.73 3.90 6.03
CA LEU A 196 -5.58 3.00 6.02
C LEU A 196 -5.56 2.15 7.29
N SER A 197 -5.32 0.86 7.13
CA SER A 197 -5.05 -0.01 8.27
C SER A 197 -3.78 0.45 8.99
N ALA A 198 -3.86 0.49 10.31
CA ALA A 198 -2.69 0.71 11.17
C ALA A 198 -1.93 -0.58 11.46
N LEU A 199 -2.41 -1.71 10.92
CA LEU A 199 -1.77 -3.01 11.10
C LEU A 199 -0.34 -2.98 10.57
N ARG A 200 0.53 -3.68 11.28
CA ARG A 200 1.92 -3.88 10.91
C ARG A 200 2.32 -5.31 11.14
N GLY A 201 3.07 -5.85 10.22
CA GLY A 201 3.80 -7.09 10.37
C GLY A 201 4.88 -6.98 11.44
N VAL A 202 5.56 -8.07 11.67
CA VAL A 202 6.62 -8.17 12.66
C VAL A 202 7.97 -8.40 11.98
N VAL A 203 8.96 -7.57 12.33
CA VAL A 203 10.36 -7.75 11.93
C VAL A 203 10.98 -8.79 12.88
N ILE A 204 11.57 -9.83 12.33
CA ILE A 204 12.15 -10.93 13.08
C ILE A 204 13.66 -10.67 13.21
N LYS A 205 14.10 -10.39 14.44
CA LYS A 205 15.50 -10.24 14.76
C LYS A 205 16.16 -11.61 14.92
N ASP A 206 17.45 -11.69 14.65
CA ASP A 206 18.23 -12.91 14.86
C ASP A 206 18.32 -13.20 16.37
N LEU A 207 17.72 -14.30 16.82
CA LEU A 207 17.71 -14.70 18.23
C LEU A 207 19.04 -15.31 18.67
N ASP A 208 19.90 -15.70 17.74
CA ASP A 208 21.20 -16.31 18.03
C ASP A 208 22.34 -15.26 18.03
N ALA A 209 22.05 -14.02 17.64
CA ALA A 209 22.99 -12.89 17.62
C ALA A 209 23.06 -12.09 18.93
N GLU A 210 22.36 -12.48 19.98
CA GLU A 210 22.47 -11.85 21.31
C GLU A 210 23.80 -12.18 21.96
N GLY A 211 24.87 -11.53 21.51
CA GLY A 211 26.25 -11.64 22.01
C GLY A 211 27.24 -10.79 21.23
N ALA A 212 26.87 -10.32 20.06
CA ALA A 212 27.68 -9.39 19.28
C ALA A 212 27.02 -8.00 19.29
N GLU A 213 27.63 -7.05 19.95
CA GLU A 213 27.30 -5.63 19.79
C GLU A 213 27.42 -5.24 18.31
N VAL A 214 26.32 -5.12 17.64
CA VAL A 214 26.26 -4.55 16.28
C VAL A 214 26.17 -3.03 16.43
N PRO A 215 27.12 -2.25 15.89
CA PRO A 215 27.01 -0.81 15.90
C PRO A 215 25.76 -0.39 15.13
N ALA A 216 24.97 0.45 15.75
CA ALA A 216 23.76 1.03 15.16
C ALA A 216 24.12 1.85 13.91
N SER A 217 23.97 1.27 12.73
CA SER A 217 23.92 1.98 11.45
C SER A 217 22.58 1.74 10.78
N ALA A 218 21.57 2.37 11.33
CA ALA A 218 20.34 2.65 10.60
C ALA A 218 20.53 4.02 9.93
N SER A 219 21.13 4.04 8.77
CA SER A 219 21.08 5.19 7.88
C SER A 219 19.69 5.25 7.26
N GLY A 220 18.80 6.02 7.89
CA GLY A 220 17.66 6.60 7.19
C GLY A 220 18.18 7.57 6.10
N PRO A 221 17.40 7.84 5.05
CA PRO A 221 17.82 8.74 3.99
C PRO A 221 18.16 10.13 4.55
N ALA A 222 19.33 10.63 4.21
CA ALA A 222 19.83 11.95 4.61
C ALA A 222 18.87 13.05 4.14
N SER A 223 18.48 13.92 5.06
CA SER A 223 17.81 15.16 4.76
C SER A 223 18.76 16.11 4.00
N PRO A 224 18.25 16.88 3.04
CA PRO A 224 19.07 17.86 2.34
C PRO A 224 19.49 18.99 3.29
N PRO A 225 20.62 19.69 3.02
CA PRO A 225 21.18 20.69 3.91
C PRO A 225 20.25 21.90 4.04
N GLY A 226 19.99 22.26 5.30
CA GLY A 226 19.14 23.37 5.68
C GLY A 226 19.73 24.74 5.33
N THR A 227 18.91 25.58 4.78
CA THR A 227 19.11 27.04 4.71
C THR A 227 18.73 27.66 6.05
N ALA A 228 19.55 28.62 6.46
CA ALA A 228 19.53 29.28 7.77
C ALA A 228 18.18 29.90 8.14
N ALA A 229 17.84 29.80 9.44
CA ALA A 229 16.69 30.44 10.06
C ALA A 229 16.97 31.91 10.35
N PRO A 230 15.98 32.80 10.35
CA PRO A 230 15.98 34.02 11.10
C PRO A 230 15.21 33.92 12.44
N ILE A 231 15.69 34.70 13.34
CA ILE A 231 15.50 34.85 14.77
C ILE A 231 14.04 35.06 15.21
N ALA A 232 13.71 34.46 16.36
CA ALA A 232 12.43 34.52 17.06
C ALA A 232 12.03 35.91 17.51
N SER A 233 10.74 36.20 17.45
CA SER A 233 10.06 37.25 18.21
C SER A 233 8.95 36.60 19.05
N ALA A 234 8.89 36.98 20.32
CA ALA A 234 8.01 36.42 21.33
C ALA A 234 6.54 36.78 21.13
N ALA A 235 5.65 35.84 21.37
CA ALA A 235 4.21 36.03 21.39
C ALA A 235 3.68 36.12 22.84
N PRO A 236 2.63 36.91 23.12
CA PRO A 236 1.99 36.94 24.43
C PRO A 236 0.91 35.86 24.62
N ALA A 237 0.71 35.50 25.87
CA ALA A 237 -0.19 34.45 26.35
C ALA A 237 -1.68 34.72 26.03
N SER A 238 -2.40 33.65 25.68
CA SER A 238 -3.83 33.65 25.47
C SER A 238 -4.59 33.19 26.74
N PRO A 239 -5.81 33.69 26.99
CA PRO A 239 -6.64 33.25 28.09
C PRO A 239 -7.45 32.01 27.78
N THR A 240 -7.72 31.22 28.81
CA THR A 240 -8.51 29.99 28.84
C THR A 240 -10.00 30.24 28.53
N PRO A 241 -10.67 29.49 27.67
CA PRO A 241 -12.12 29.57 27.51
C PRO A 241 -12.87 28.62 28.47
N ALA A 242 -14.00 29.10 28.93
CA ALA A 242 -14.94 28.45 29.83
C ALA A 242 -15.72 27.28 29.17
N VAL A 243 -16.05 26.33 30.03
CA VAL A 243 -16.86 25.14 29.71
C VAL A 243 -18.31 25.55 29.38
N ALA A 244 -18.84 25.11 28.23
CA ALA A 244 -20.23 25.20 27.87
C ALA A 244 -20.92 23.81 27.94
N PRO A 245 -22.24 23.74 28.26
CA PRO A 245 -22.92 22.50 28.62
C PRO A 245 -23.29 21.65 27.41
N THR A 246 -23.32 20.34 27.66
CA THR A 246 -23.68 19.25 26.74
C THR A 246 -25.16 19.30 26.37
N PRO A 247 -25.56 19.18 25.08
CA PRO A 247 -26.95 18.92 24.71
C PRO A 247 -27.30 17.42 24.77
N PRO A 248 -28.59 17.07 24.94
CA PRO A 248 -29.03 15.69 25.18
C PRO A 248 -29.00 14.83 23.89
N ALA A 249 -28.84 13.52 24.12
CA ALA A 249 -28.79 12.49 23.12
C ALA A 249 -30.09 12.40 22.30
N ALA A 250 -29.95 12.38 20.98
CA ALA A 250 -31.03 12.03 20.05
C ALA A 250 -30.96 10.54 19.72
N SER A 251 -32.09 9.87 19.75
CA SER A 251 -32.30 8.46 19.39
C SER A 251 -31.97 8.16 17.93
N PRO A 252 -31.49 6.97 17.62
CA PRO A 252 -31.24 6.56 16.25
C PRO A 252 -32.53 6.02 15.62
N ALA A 253 -32.95 6.60 14.53
CA ALA A 253 -33.93 6.01 13.62
C ALA A 253 -33.38 6.06 12.20
N ASP A 254 -33.33 4.87 11.59
CA ASP A 254 -33.34 4.58 10.16
C ASP A 254 -32.20 5.10 9.28
N ALA A 255 -31.10 4.34 9.24
CA ALA A 255 -30.31 4.14 8.03
C ALA A 255 -30.16 2.62 7.82
N ALA A 256 -31.02 2.06 6.99
CA ALA A 256 -30.86 0.70 6.48
C ALA A 256 -29.60 0.64 5.63
N SER A 257 -28.48 0.31 6.26
CA SER A 257 -27.30 -0.22 5.59
C SER A 257 -27.60 -1.68 5.27
N ALA A 258 -27.69 -2.01 3.99
CA ALA A 258 -27.66 -3.38 3.54
C ALA A 258 -26.29 -3.97 3.93
N SER A 259 -26.24 -4.58 5.10
CA SER A 259 -25.13 -5.42 5.52
C SER A 259 -25.27 -6.74 4.75
N PHE A 260 -24.43 -6.95 3.73
CA PHE A 260 -24.16 -8.28 3.22
C PHE A 260 -23.48 -9.07 4.36
N SER A 261 -24.30 -9.83 5.09
CA SER A 261 -23.84 -10.82 6.03
C SER A 261 -23.38 -12.03 5.23
N ILE A 262 -22.08 -12.07 4.88
CA ILE A 262 -21.44 -13.32 4.49
C ILE A 262 -21.33 -14.10 5.79
N ALA A 263 -21.99 -15.27 5.84
CA ALA A 263 -21.89 -16.20 6.96
C ALA A 263 -20.39 -16.44 7.25
N GLU A 264 -19.96 -16.14 8.47
CA GLU A 264 -18.64 -16.49 8.96
C GLU A 264 -18.50 -18.03 8.84
N PRO A 265 -17.45 -18.54 8.16
CA PRO A 265 -17.09 -19.93 8.35
C PRO A 265 -16.74 -20.11 9.84
N PRO A 266 -17.12 -21.24 10.46
CA PRO A 266 -16.89 -21.46 11.88
C PRO A 266 -15.40 -21.31 12.20
N ALA A 267 -15.09 -20.54 13.25
CA ALA A 267 -13.74 -20.17 13.68
C ALA A 267 -12.89 -21.35 14.21
N ASP A 268 -13.34 -22.60 14.08
CA ASP A 268 -12.88 -23.71 14.93
C ASP A 268 -12.19 -24.89 14.25
N GLU A 269 -11.80 -24.83 12.98
CA GLU A 269 -11.04 -25.94 12.42
C GLU A 269 -9.65 -25.54 11.87
N LEU A 270 -8.74 -25.30 12.81
CA LEU A 270 -7.31 -25.54 12.51
C LEU A 270 -7.05 -27.03 12.72
N PRO A 271 -6.39 -27.73 11.78
CA PRO A 271 -6.04 -29.14 11.96
C PRO A 271 -5.18 -29.32 13.23
N PRO A 272 -5.36 -30.43 13.98
CA PRO A 272 -4.53 -30.73 15.15
C PRO A 272 -3.05 -30.83 14.75
N PRO A 273 -2.12 -30.42 15.63
CA PRO A 273 -0.69 -30.58 15.38
C PRO A 273 -0.32 -32.07 15.24
N PRO A 274 0.71 -32.39 14.42
CA PRO A 274 1.16 -33.77 14.25
C PRO A 274 1.61 -34.39 15.58
N PRO A 275 1.36 -35.69 15.82
CA PRO A 275 1.74 -36.36 17.06
C PRO A 275 3.25 -36.56 17.14
N GLY A 276 3.85 -36.25 18.30
CA GLY A 276 5.20 -36.68 18.66
C GLY A 276 6.21 -35.67 19.17
N THR A 277 5.80 -34.52 19.76
CA THR A 277 6.74 -33.54 20.33
C THR A 277 6.68 -33.47 21.85
N ASP A 278 7.85 -33.40 22.50
CA ASP A 278 7.97 -33.18 23.95
C ASP A 278 7.28 -31.87 24.36
N PRO A 279 6.33 -31.89 25.32
CA PRO A 279 5.53 -30.72 25.69
C PRO A 279 6.32 -29.58 26.35
N ARG A 280 7.62 -29.71 26.57
CA ARG A 280 8.46 -28.71 27.26
C ARG A 280 9.29 -27.83 26.36
N VAL A 281 9.61 -28.25 25.17
CA VAL A 281 10.37 -27.47 24.17
C VAL A 281 9.84 -27.81 22.79
N ASP A 282 9.17 -26.87 22.15
CA ASP A 282 8.80 -26.99 20.74
C ASP A 282 9.84 -26.24 19.90
N PRO A 283 10.82 -26.95 19.29
CA PRO A 283 11.85 -26.30 18.47
C PRO A 283 11.28 -25.60 17.24
N GLY A 284 10.05 -25.90 16.85
CA GLY A 284 9.35 -25.23 15.77
C GLY A 284 8.80 -23.84 16.14
N LEU A 285 8.73 -23.51 17.45
CA LEU A 285 8.27 -22.21 17.91
C LEU A 285 9.40 -21.17 18.07
N LYS A 286 10.68 -21.58 18.13
CA LYS A 286 11.80 -20.63 18.27
C LYS A 286 11.88 -19.73 17.03
N GLY A 287 11.68 -18.42 17.20
CA GLY A 287 11.68 -17.44 16.13
C GLY A 287 10.38 -17.40 15.31
N ALA A 288 9.39 -18.23 15.66
CA ALA A 288 8.12 -18.26 14.92
C ALA A 288 7.32 -16.98 15.13
N PRO A 289 6.88 -16.33 14.05
CA PRO A 289 5.92 -15.25 14.14
C PRO A 289 4.55 -15.77 14.57
N ALA A 290 3.87 -15.02 15.43
CA ALA A 290 2.53 -15.32 15.89
C ALA A 290 1.66 -14.07 15.87
N PHE A 291 0.40 -14.20 15.48
CA PHE A 291 -0.55 -13.09 15.41
C PHE A 291 -1.76 -13.40 16.30
N VAL A 292 -2.18 -12.39 17.05
CA VAL A 292 -3.36 -12.50 17.92
C VAL A 292 -4.62 -12.53 17.08
N ARG A 293 -5.43 -13.58 17.26
CA ARG A 293 -6.73 -13.73 16.61
C ARG A 293 -7.87 -13.37 17.57
N ALA A 294 -9.05 -13.16 17.02
CA ALA A 294 -10.26 -12.81 17.75
C ALA A 294 -10.10 -11.55 18.62
N HIS A 295 -10.67 -11.52 19.80
CA HIS A 295 -10.81 -10.32 20.63
C HIS A 295 -9.57 -9.92 21.43
N GLY A 296 -8.42 -10.52 21.17
CA GLY A 296 -7.17 -10.31 21.90
C GLY A 296 -6.71 -11.59 22.61
N ALA A 297 -5.45 -11.60 23.06
CA ALA A 297 -4.87 -12.69 23.85
C ALA A 297 -4.49 -12.20 25.23
N SER A 298 -4.78 -12.97 26.28
CA SER A 298 -4.30 -12.68 27.63
C SER A 298 -2.78 -12.59 27.62
N LYS A 299 -2.27 -11.50 28.17
CA LYS A 299 -0.84 -11.18 28.22
C LYS A 299 -0.37 -11.17 29.66
N HIS A 300 0.72 -11.84 29.93
CA HIS A 300 1.34 -11.92 31.23
C HIS A 300 2.81 -11.51 31.13
N ARG A 301 3.40 -11.09 32.24
CA ARG A 301 4.85 -10.82 32.36
C ARG A 301 5.38 -11.39 33.66
N PRO A 302 6.71 -11.64 33.75
CA PRO A 302 7.33 -12.04 35.00
C PRO A 302 7.07 -11.02 36.10
N SER A 303 6.76 -11.49 37.30
CA SER A 303 6.74 -10.66 38.52
C SER A 303 8.11 -10.08 38.82
N ALA A 304 8.19 -9.07 39.69
CA ALA A 304 9.46 -8.47 40.11
C ALA A 304 10.46 -9.50 40.68
N SER A 305 9.98 -10.60 41.27
CA SER A 305 10.82 -11.71 41.73
C SER A 305 11.21 -12.72 40.65
N GLY A 306 10.62 -12.64 39.45
CA GLY A 306 10.78 -13.61 38.36
C GLY A 306 10.12 -14.98 38.60
N ARG A 307 9.57 -15.23 39.81
CA ARG A 307 9.04 -16.56 40.22
C ARG A 307 7.63 -16.86 39.73
N SER A 308 6.84 -15.85 39.42
CA SER A 308 5.46 -15.98 38.95
C SER A 308 5.21 -15.10 37.74
N LEU A 309 4.12 -15.37 37.01
CA LEU A 309 3.60 -14.50 35.98
C LEU A 309 2.46 -13.68 36.59
N VAL A 310 2.41 -12.39 36.26
CA VAL A 310 1.36 -11.46 36.62
C VAL A 310 0.60 -11.01 35.37
N ASP A 311 -0.68 -10.74 35.52
CA ASP A 311 -1.49 -10.21 34.44
C ASP A 311 -0.90 -8.87 33.96
N ALA A 312 -0.81 -8.72 32.63
CA ALA A 312 -0.37 -7.52 31.95
C ALA A 312 -1.40 -7.02 30.92
N GLY A 313 -2.65 -7.43 31.06
CA GLY A 313 -3.78 -7.05 30.21
C GLY A 313 -3.89 -7.92 28.95
N LEU A 314 -4.30 -7.32 27.85
CA LEU A 314 -4.51 -8.00 26.56
C LEU A 314 -3.46 -7.57 25.52
N ALA A 315 -2.97 -8.53 24.77
CA ALA A 315 -2.34 -8.27 23.50
C ALA A 315 -3.43 -7.94 22.46
N PRO A 316 -3.29 -6.85 21.70
CA PRO A 316 -4.34 -6.38 20.78
C PRO A 316 -4.63 -7.40 19.67
N PHE A 317 -5.88 -7.44 19.21
CA PHE A 317 -6.26 -8.21 18.03
C PHE A 317 -5.37 -7.90 16.84
N ARG A 318 -4.91 -8.94 16.15
CA ARG A 318 -3.98 -8.90 15.00
C ARG A 318 -2.57 -8.34 15.29
N SER A 319 -2.23 -8.06 16.55
CA SER A 319 -0.84 -7.72 16.88
C SER A 319 0.09 -8.91 16.60
N GLY A 320 1.26 -8.61 16.01
CA GLY A 320 2.29 -9.60 15.69
C GLY A 320 3.35 -9.69 16.79
N TRP A 321 3.85 -10.91 17.03
CA TRP A 321 4.82 -11.24 18.05
C TRP A 321 5.80 -12.28 17.52
N VAL A 322 7.02 -12.35 18.08
CA VAL A 322 7.98 -13.41 17.80
C VAL A 322 8.13 -14.29 19.05
N LEU A 323 8.05 -15.60 18.87
CA LEU A 323 8.11 -16.56 19.97
C LEU A 323 9.54 -16.98 20.26
N THR A 324 9.86 -17.21 21.55
CA THR A 324 11.18 -17.73 21.98
C THR A 324 11.28 -19.26 21.87
N GLY A 325 10.15 -19.96 21.71
CA GLY A 325 10.04 -21.42 21.81
C GLY A 325 9.74 -21.91 23.22
N ARG A 326 9.81 -21.06 24.26
CA ARG A 326 9.48 -21.46 25.63
C ARG A 326 7.97 -21.46 25.85
N THR A 327 7.47 -22.52 26.49
CA THR A 327 6.05 -22.73 26.76
C THR A 327 5.76 -23.08 28.22
N ARG A 328 4.57 -22.77 28.69
CA ARG A 328 4.01 -23.26 29.96
C ARG A 328 2.63 -23.87 29.68
N GLY A 329 2.52 -25.20 29.76
CA GLY A 329 1.26 -25.92 29.44
C GLY A 329 1.12 -26.27 27.94
N GLY A 330 2.26 -26.39 27.22
CA GLY A 330 2.29 -26.73 25.80
C GLY A 330 1.86 -25.59 24.90
N THR A 331 1.60 -25.88 23.62
CA THR A 331 1.28 -24.86 22.58
C THR A 331 -0.05 -24.13 22.81
N LYS A 332 -0.99 -24.74 23.52
CA LYS A 332 -2.26 -24.10 23.93
C LYS A 332 -2.17 -23.34 25.26
N GLY A 333 -1.05 -23.50 25.98
CA GLY A 333 -0.79 -22.78 27.22
C GLY A 333 -0.25 -21.37 26.97
N LEU A 334 0.67 -20.94 27.83
CA LEU A 334 1.32 -19.65 27.67
C LEU A 334 2.61 -19.80 26.86
N LEU A 335 2.78 -18.97 25.86
CA LEU A 335 3.94 -18.91 24.97
C LEU A 335 4.72 -17.62 25.23
N GLU A 336 6.04 -17.75 25.40
CA GLU A 336 6.91 -16.60 25.63
C GLU A 336 7.29 -15.93 24.31
N THR A 337 7.24 -14.59 24.33
CA THR A 337 7.66 -13.74 23.22
C THR A 337 9.07 -13.18 23.46
N THR A 338 9.75 -12.78 22.39
CA THR A 338 11.07 -12.12 22.46
C THR A 338 11.07 -10.80 23.23
N GLU A 339 9.89 -10.21 23.47
CA GLU A 339 9.71 -9.02 24.29
C GLU A 339 9.53 -9.35 25.79
N GLY A 340 9.67 -10.61 26.18
CA GLY A 340 9.52 -11.06 27.56
C GLY A 340 8.06 -11.17 28.04
N SER A 341 7.11 -11.01 27.15
CA SER A 341 5.68 -11.24 27.45
C SER A 341 5.30 -12.70 27.24
N TRP A 342 4.29 -13.17 27.95
CA TRP A 342 3.70 -14.51 27.80
C TRP A 342 2.26 -14.36 27.31
N LEU A 343 1.92 -15.00 26.21
CA LEU A 343 0.60 -14.91 25.56
C LEU A 343 -0.11 -16.26 25.60
N ALA A 344 -1.43 -16.23 25.72
CA ALA A 344 -2.26 -17.42 25.62
C ALA A 344 -2.22 -17.96 24.18
N GLY A 345 -1.69 -19.18 24.02
CA GLY A 345 -1.39 -19.79 22.73
C GLY A 345 -2.63 -20.17 21.92
N ASP A 346 -3.75 -20.47 22.58
CA ASP A 346 -5.05 -20.75 21.97
C ASP A 346 -5.67 -19.55 21.24
N HIS A 347 -5.18 -18.34 21.54
CA HIS A 347 -5.58 -17.09 20.90
C HIS A 347 -4.60 -16.64 19.80
N LEU A 348 -3.63 -17.48 19.42
CA LEU A 348 -2.63 -17.14 18.43
C LEU A 348 -2.78 -17.96 17.14
N VAL A 349 -2.53 -17.32 16.00
CA VAL A 349 -2.19 -17.99 14.74
C VAL A 349 -0.69 -17.91 14.62
N ILE A 350 -0.02 -19.07 14.59
CA ILE A 350 1.43 -19.17 14.56
C ILE A 350 1.87 -19.55 13.14
N ALA A 351 2.81 -18.82 12.57
CA ALA A 351 3.40 -19.17 11.29
C ALA A 351 4.29 -20.40 11.42
N GLU A 352 4.16 -21.35 10.50
CA GLU A 352 5.13 -22.43 10.37
C GLU A 352 6.40 -21.93 9.70
N LEU A 353 7.53 -22.05 10.40
CA LEU A 353 8.82 -21.74 9.79
C LEU A 353 9.27 -22.89 8.90
N ARG A 354 9.62 -22.56 7.67
CA ARG A 354 10.13 -23.54 6.69
C ARG A 354 11.64 -23.51 6.63
N LYS A 355 12.23 -24.68 6.57
CA LYS A 355 13.70 -24.82 6.54
C LYS A 355 14.30 -24.72 5.14
N ASP A 356 13.58 -24.66 4.11
CA ASP A 356 13.95 -24.70 2.69
C ASP A 356 13.24 -25.83 1.94
N PRO A 357 11.96 -25.68 1.62
CA PRO A 357 11.17 -26.79 1.08
C PRO A 357 11.61 -27.29 -0.29
N GLN A 358 12.36 -26.51 -1.08
CA GLN A 358 12.73 -26.84 -2.46
C GLN A 358 14.10 -26.30 -2.87
N GLY A 359 14.99 -26.02 -1.93
CA GLY A 359 16.31 -25.43 -2.22
C GLY A 359 16.26 -23.92 -2.52
N PHE A 360 15.23 -23.21 -2.04
CA PHE A 360 15.06 -21.76 -2.26
C PHE A 360 16.08 -20.93 -1.48
N ALA A 361 16.53 -21.45 -0.35
CA ALA A 361 17.43 -20.78 0.58
C ALA A 361 18.90 -20.75 0.14
N ARG A 362 19.23 -21.36 -1.00
CA ARG A 362 20.60 -21.42 -1.50
C ARG A 362 21.17 -20.02 -1.70
N ASP A 363 22.43 -19.87 -1.34
CA ASP A 363 23.20 -18.63 -1.54
C ASP A 363 22.59 -17.40 -0.82
N GLY A 364 21.86 -17.62 0.28
CA GLY A 364 21.23 -16.52 1.03
C GLY A 364 20.13 -15.76 0.28
N LYS A 365 19.56 -16.34 -0.79
CA LYS A 365 18.54 -15.69 -1.60
C LYS A 365 17.30 -15.32 -0.79
N LYS A 366 16.68 -14.22 -1.21
CA LYS A 366 15.38 -13.78 -0.68
C LYS A 366 14.24 -14.58 -1.28
N TRP A 367 13.33 -15.02 -0.44
CA TRP A 367 12.11 -15.69 -0.87
C TRP A 367 10.96 -15.46 0.12
N ILE A 368 9.73 -15.70 -0.33
CA ILE A 368 8.51 -15.44 0.41
C ILE A 368 7.71 -16.74 0.51
N ASP A 369 7.30 -17.11 1.72
CA ASP A 369 6.37 -18.18 2.02
C ASP A 369 4.98 -17.61 2.30
N ILE A 370 3.94 -18.14 1.64
CA ILE A 370 2.56 -17.69 1.80
C ILE A 370 1.66 -18.87 2.12
N SER A 371 1.13 -18.91 3.34
CA SER A 371 0.12 -19.86 3.74
C SER A 371 -1.29 -19.29 3.55
N ILE A 372 -2.04 -19.82 2.58
CA ILE A 372 -3.44 -19.44 2.35
C ILE A 372 -4.32 -19.85 3.54
N ARG A 373 -4.07 -21.01 4.15
CA ARG A 373 -4.87 -21.47 5.30
C ARG A 373 -4.67 -20.62 6.55
N ARG A 374 -3.44 -20.13 6.79
CA ARG A 374 -3.11 -19.30 7.95
C ARG A 374 -3.26 -17.81 7.69
N GLN A 375 -3.40 -17.42 6.43
CA GLN A 375 -3.42 -16.01 6.00
C GLN A 375 -2.20 -15.23 6.49
N ILE A 376 -1.02 -15.86 6.39
CA ILE A 376 0.26 -15.32 6.83
C ILE A 376 1.27 -15.40 5.67
N LEU A 377 2.06 -14.34 5.54
CA LEU A 377 3.25 -14.25 4.71
C LEU A 377 4.48 -14.22 5.62
N VAL A 378 5.53 -14.97 5.28
CA VAL A 378 6.85 -14.91 5.91
C VAL A 378 7.91 -14.66 4.84
N ALA A 379 8.74 -13.64 5.03
CA ALA A 379 9.87 -13.32 4.17
C ALA A 379 11.18 -13.90 4.76
N TYR A 380 12.01 -14.47 3.90
CA TYR A 380 13.24 -15.15 4.27
C TYR A 380 14.45 -14.61 3.52
N GLU A 381 15.59 -14.56 4.21
CA GLU A 381 16.93 -14.45 3.62
C GLU A 381 17.67 -15.76 3.87
N GLY A 382 17.85 -16.57 2.83
CA GLY A 382 18.27 -17.96 3.00
C GLY A 382 17.26 -18.74 3.84
N THR A 383 17.73 -19.34 4.94
CA THR A 383 16.88 -20.08 5.90
C THR A 383 16.34 -19.20 7.02
N ARG A 384 16.78 -17.94 7.10
CA ARG A 384 16.45 -17.00 8.18
C ARG A 384 15.15 -16.23 7.86
N PRO A 385 14.09 -16.36 8.67
CA PRO A 385 12.94 -15.51 8.55
C PRO A 385 13.31 -14.09 9.01
N VAL A 386 12.89 -13.07 8.24
CA VAL A 386 13.23 -11.66 8.53
C VAL A 386 12.00 -10.79 8.77
N PHE A 387 10.85 -11.21 8.25
CA PHE A 387 9.61 -10.45 8.39
C PHE A 387 8.40 -11.36 8.26
N ALA A 388 7.31 -11.06 8.96
CA ALA A 388 6.04 -11.73 8.76
C ALA A 388 4.87 -10.74 8.84
N ALA A 389 3.81 -11.00 8.07
CA ALA A 389 2.60 -10.17 8.04
C ALA A 389 1.34 -11.01 7.86
N LEU A 390 0.23 -10.51 8.39
CA LEU A 390 -1.10 -11.00 8.03
C LEU A 390 -1.44 -10.51 6.61
N ILE A 391 -2.07 -11.39 5.84
CA ILE A 391 -2.51 -11.11 4.47
C ILE A 391 -4.02 -11.29 4.32
N SER A 392 -4.55 -10.91 3.15
CA SER A 392 -5.84 -11.40 2.65
C SER A 392 -5.64 -11.99 1.26
N SER A 393 -5.76 -13.31 1.15
CA SER A 393 -5.71 -14.04 -0.11
C SER A 393 -7.06 -14.04 -0.84
N GLY A 394 -7.14 -14.71 -1.97
CA GLY A 394 -8.37 -14.91 -2.74
C GLY A 394 -9.52 -15.46 -1.90
N ARG A 395 -10.72 -14.87 -2.02
CA ARG A 395 -11.90 -15.17 -1.18
C ARG A 395 -12.38 -16.61 -1.28
N SER A 396 -12.07 -17.29 -2.37
CA SER A 396 -12.43 -18.71 -2.55
C SER A 396 -11.45 -19.68 -1.87
N GLY A 397 -10.46 -19.16 -1.12
CA GLY A 397 -9.55 -19.97 -0.30
C GLY A 397 -8.78 -21.02 -1.08
N MET A 398 -9.04 -22.30 -0.82
CA MET A 398 -8.34 -23.43 -1.43
C MET A 398 -9.01 -23.98 -2.69
N ALA A 399 -10.05 -23.34 -3.21
CA ALA A 399 -10.73 -23.73 -4.44
C ALA A 399 -9.80 -23.66 -5.67
N ASP A 400 -10.32 -24.02 -6.84
CA ASP A 400 -9.58 -23.93 -8.10
C ASP A 400 -9.40 -22.46 -8.53
N PRO A 401 -8.18 -21.95 -8.70
CA PRO A 401 -7.97 -20.57 -9.14
C PRO A 401 -8.38 -20.30 -10.59
N GLU A 402 -8.50 -21.32 -11.44
CA GLU A 402 -8.96 -21.17 -12.82
C GLU A 402 -10.48 -20.95 -12.92
N GLU A 403 -11.23 -21.39 -11.89
CA GLU A 403 -12.70 -21.32 -11.88
C GLU A 403 -13.23 -20.32 -10.84
N THR A 404 -12.37 -19.82 -9.94
CA THR A 404 -12.82 -19.03 -8.80
C THR A 404 -11.84 -17.90 -8.45
N ASP A 405 -12.21 -17.08 -7.46
CA ASP A 405 -11.32 -16.05 -6.89
C ASP A 405 -10.27 -16.62 -5.90
N ALA A 406 -9.85 -17.86 -6.03
CA ALA A 406 -8.77 -18.41 -5.23
C ALA A 406 -7.41 -17.86 -5.68
N THR A 407 -6.46 -17.78 -4.76
CA THR A 407 -5.08 -17.46 -5.10
C THR A 407 -4.39 -18.69 -5.71
N VAL A 408 -3.65 -18.49 -6.79
CA VAL A 408 -2.82 -19.51 -7.42
C VAL A 408 -1.78 -20.07 -6.44
N ARG A 409 -1.56 -21.39 -6.49
CA ARG A 409 -0.58 -22.10 -5.62
C ARG A 409 0.58 -22.62 -6.46
N GLY A 410 1.77 -22.56 -5.90
CA GLY A 410 3.00 -22.98 -6.57
C GLY A 410 4.18 -22.10 -6.21
N SER A 411 5.22 -22.19 -7.03
CA SER A 411 6.46 -21.44 -6.91
C SER A 411 6.60 -20.49 -8.09
N PHE A 412 6.65 -19.20 -7.84
CA PHE A 412 6.63 -18.14 -8.83
C PHE A 412 7.75 -17.14 -8.55
N TYR A 413 8.06 -16.27 -9.52
CA TYR A 413 9.02 -15.18 -9.33
C TYR A 413 8.36 -13.84 -9.57
N ILE A 414 8.68 -12.86 -8.74
CA ILE A 414 8.25 -11.48 -8.99
C ILE A 414 8.87 -11.02 -10.31
N HIS A 415 8.01 -10.78 -11.32
CA HIS A 415 8.45 -10.41 -12.67
C HIS A 415 8.23 -8.93 -13.00
N ALA A 416 7.36 -8.24 -12.25
CA ALA A 416 7.11 -6.81 -12.43
C ALA A 416 6.76 -6.14 -11.10
N LYS A 417 7.31 -4.96 -10.85
CA LYS A 417 7.01 -4.15 -9.68
C LYS A 417 6.61 -2.74 -10.09
N HIS A 418 5.60 -2.22 -9.42
CA HIS A 418 5.05 -0.88 -9.65
C HIS A 418 4.86 -0.16 -8.33
N VAL A 419 5.37 1.09 -8.23
CA VAL A 419 5.11 1.95 -7.06
C VAL A 419 3.60 2.09 -6.84
N SER A 420 2.87 2.22 -7.94
CA SER A 420 1.41 2.06 -7.97
C SER A 420 0.96 1.67 -9.39
N THR A 421 -0.18 1.00 -9.47
CA THR A 421 -0.84 0.68 -10.76
C THR A 421 -2.34 0.63 -10.59
N THR A 422 -3.09 0.88 -11.67
CA THR A 422 -4.54 0.71 -11.66
C THR A 422 -4.86 -0.79 -11.73
N MET A 423 -5.81 -1.21 -10.93
CA MET A 423 -6.44 -2.52 -10.98
C MET A 423 -7.93 -2.29 -11.17
N ASP A 424 -8.45 -2.71 -12.30
CA ASP A 424 -9.85 -2.71 -12.68
C ASP A 424 -10.34 -4.16 -12.74
N GLY A 425 -11.53 -4.41 -12.25
CA GLY A 425 -12.24 -5.66 -12.49
C GLY A 425 -12.86 -5.62 -13.88
N ASP A 426 -13.13 -6.80 -14.46
CA ASP A 426 -13.81 -6.90 -15.75
C ASP A 426 -15.11 -6.10 -15.74
N ASP A 427 -15.30 -5.25 -16.74
CA ASP A 427 -16.49 -4.40 -16.87
C ASP A 427 -17.81 -5.20 -16.97
N GLU A 428 -17.71 -6.49 -17.29
CA GLU A 428 -18.85 -7.43 -17.37
C GLU A 428 -19.19 -8.10 -16.03
N ALA A 429 -18.32 -8.00 -15.01
CA ALA A 429 -18.58 -8.57 -13.70
C ALA A 429 -19.58 -7.71 -12.91
N SER A 430 -20.46 -8.35 -12.14
CA SER A 430 -21.42 -7.69 -11.26
C SER A 430 -20.79 -6.80 -10.18
N GLU A 431 -19.48 -6.88 -9.98
CA GLU A 431 -18.67 -6.13 -9.03
C GLU A 431 -17.55 -5.35 -9.74
N ALA A 432 -17.86 -4.61 -10.81
CA ALA A 432 -16.88 -3.77 -11.48
C ALA A 432 -16.31 -2.73 -10.50
N PHE A 433 -14.99 -2.77 -10.29
CA PHE A 433 -14.27 -1.80 -9.47
C PHE A 433 -13.19 -1.11 -10.30
N ASP A 434 -12.86 0.13 -9.93
CA ASP A 434 -11.78 0.91 -10.54
C ASP A 434 -10.88 1.42 -9.40
N LEU A 435 -9.92 0.58 -9.00
CA LEU A 435 -8.95 0.88 -7.97
C LEU A 435 -7.69 1.47 -8.61
N ARG A 436 -7.62 2.79 -8.66
CA ARG A 436 -6.48 3.49 -9.23
C ARG A 436 -5.34 3.59 -8.23
N ASP A 437 -4.13 3.51 -8.76
CA ASP A 437 -2.91 3.62 -7.98
C ASP A 437 -2.81 2.63 -6.81
N VAL A 438 -3.19 1.36 -7.01
CA VAL A 438 -2.97 0.30 -6.01
C VAL A 438 -1.49 0.27 -5.63
N PRO A 439 -1.13 0.51 -4.35
CA PRO A 439 0.23 0.79 -3.96
C PRO A 439 1.09 -0.47 -3.89
N TYR A 440 2.35 -0.32 -4.25
CA TYR A 440 3.39 -1.31 -4.04
C TYR A 440 3.09 -2.68 -4.66
N THR A 441 2.56 -2.65 -5.89
CA THR A 441 2.13 -3.84 -6.62
C THR A 441 3.34 -4.62 -7.16
N GLN A 442 3.33 -5.93 -6.93
CA GLN A 442 4.40 -6.86 -7.28
C GLN A 442 3.77 -8.10 -7.92
N TYR A 443 3.74 -8.15 -9.24
CA TYR A 443 3.20 -9.28 -9.99
C TYR A 443 4.17 -10.47 -9.95
N PHE A 444 3.65 -11.64 -9.58
CA PHE A 444 4.43 -12.87 -9.49
C PHE A 444 3.93 -13.98 -10.44
N HIS A 445 2.67 -13.92 -10.88
CA HIS A 445 2.11 -14.83 -11.86
C HIS A 445 0.93 -14.14 -12.56
N GLU A 446 0.97 -14.01 -13.89
CA GLU A 446 -0.08 -13.35 -14.69
C GLU A 446 -0.65 -12.08 -14.03
N GLY A 447 -1.96 -12.07 -13.69
CA GLY A 447 -2.63 -11.00 -12.95
C GLY A 447 -2.49 -11.07 -11.44
N TYR A 448 -1.89 -12.12 -10.87
CA TYR A 448 -1.72 -12.28 -9.44
C TYR A 448 -0.56 -11.44 -8.89
N ALA A 449 -0.83 -10.66 -7.87
CA ALA A 449 0.14 -9.75 -7.28
C ALA A 449 0.09 -9.70 -5.74
N LEU A 450 1.22 -9.34 -5.14
CA LEU A 450 1.30 -8.81 -3.79
C LEU A 450 1.11 -7.30 -3.87
N HIS A 451 0.24 -6.69 -3.06
CA HIS A 451 0.04 -5.24 -3.08
C HIS A 451 -0.59 -4.71 -1.79
N GLY A 452 -0.46 -3.42 -1.53
CA GLY A 452 -1.13 -2.77 -0.41
C GLY A 452 -2.62 -2.56 -0.70
N ALA A 453 -3.48 -2.88 0.28
CA ALA A 453 -4.90 -2.58 0.21
C ALA A 453 -5.26 -1.42 1.13
N TYR A 454 -5.72 -0.30 0.55
CA TYR A 454 -6.15 0.89 1.28
C TYR A 454 -7.68 0.98 1.45
N TRP A 455 -8.42 -0.01 0.92
CA TRP A 455 -9.89 -0.01 0.90
C TRP A 455 -10.53 -0.91 1.93
N HIS A 456 -9.77 -1.76 2.61
CA HIS A 456 -10.24 -2.61 3.70
C HIS A 456 -9.22 -2.77 4.84
N ASP A 457 -9.67 -3.30 5.97
CA ASP A 457 -8.86 -3.64 7.13
C ASP A 457 -9.22 -5.04 7.66
N GLU A 458 -9.25 -6.05 6.78
CA GLU A 458 -9.66 -7.42 7.12
C GLU A 458 -8.51 -8.44 6.91
N PHE A 459 -7.28 -8.03 7.20
CA PHE A 459 -6.12 -8.91 7.10
C PHE A 459 -6.21 -10.06 8.12
N GLY A 460 -5.78 -11.25 7.70
CA GLY A 460 -5.99 -12.51 8.40
C GLY A 460 -7.21 -13.30 7.91
N LYS A 461 -7.94 -12.79 6.89
CA LYS A 461 -9.10 -13.45 6.27
C LYS A 461 -8.96 -13.43 4.74
N ALA A 462 -9.39 -14.48 4.06
CA ALA A 462 -9.49 -14.52 2.62
C ALA A 462 -10.56 -13.53 2.11
N ARG A 463 -10.22 -12.66 1.13
CA ARG A 463 -11.12 -11.57 0.70
C ARG A 463 -10.93 -11.12 -0.76
N SER A 464 -9.76 -11.27 -1.33
CA SER A 464 -9.43 -10.71 -2.64
C SER A 464 -10.03 -11.51 -3.81
N HIS A 465 -9.87 -11.03 -5.04
CA HIS A 465 -10.18 -11.74 -6.28
C HIS A 465 -8.97 -12.56 -6.79
N GLY A 466 -8.09 -13.00 -5.88
CA GLY A 466 -6.92 -13.83 -6.20
C GLY A 466 -5.59 -13.22 -5.75
N CYS A 467 -5.43 -11.91 -5.77
CA CYS A 467 -4.23 -11.23 -5.29
C CYS A 467 -3.98 -11.43 -3.79
N ILE A 468 -2.76 -11.19 -3.34
CA ILE A 468 -2.36 -11.17 -1.93
C ILE A 468 -2.39 -9.73 -1.43
N ASN A 469 -3.42 -9.37 -0.69
CA ASN A 469 -3.56 -8.05 -0.08
C ASN A 469 -2.74 -7.97 1.21
N LEU A 470 -2.00 -6.89 1.37
CA LEU A 470 -1.18 -6.56 2.53
C LEU A 470 -1.67 -5.25 3.17
N ALA A 471 -1.45 -5.10 4.48
CA ALA A 471 -1.59 -3.80 5.09
C ALA A 471 -0.62 -2.81 4.42
N PRO A 472 -0.99 -1.53 4.26
CA PRO A 472 -0.19 -0.58 3.48
C PRO A 472 1.27 -0.47 3.90
N ALA A 473 1.53 -0.48 5.21
CA ALA A 473 2.90 -0.41 5.73
C ALA A 473 3.72 -1.67 5.44
N ASP A 474 3.07 -2.85 5.45
CA ASP A 474 3.70 -4.13 5.18
C ASP A 474 4.01 -4.28 3.68
N ALA A 475 3.10 -3.80 2.82
CA ALA A 475 3.32 -3.74 1.39
C ALA A 475 4.49 -2.81 1.03
N ALA A 476 4.60 -1.65 1.71
CA ALA A 476 5.71 -0.72 1.52
C ALA A 476 7.05 -1.37 1.90
N TRP A 477 7.11 -2.03 3.07
CA TRP A 477 8.30 -2.73 3.51
C TRP A 477 8.71 -3.83 2.53
N LEU A 478 7.75 -4.67 2.14
CA LEU A 478 7.99 -5.81 1.23
C LEU A 478 8.45 -5.33 -0.15
N PHE A 479 7.87 -4.23 -0.65
CA PHE A 479 8.23 -3.63 -1.93
C PHE A 479 9.69 -3.15 -1.97
N GLU A 480 10.20 -2.55 -0.91
CA GLU A 480 11.60 -2.11 -0.86
C GLU A 480 12.56 -3.29 -0.65
N TRP A 481 12.11 -4.37 0.01
CA TRP A 481 12.93 -5.52 0.30
C TRP A 481 13.07 -6.50 -0.88
N THR A 482 12.06 -6.68 -1.72
CA THR A 482 12.05 -7.67 -2.82
C THR A 482 12.81 -7.21 -4.07
N GLU A 483 13.20 -8.19 -4.91
CA GLU A 483 13.74 -7.97 -6.25
C GLU A 483 12.68 -8.22 -7.34
N PRO A 484 12.77 -7.51 -8.50
CA PRO A 484 13.78 -6.51 -8.85
C PRO A 484 13.62 -5.22 -8.05
N ALA A 485 14.74 -4.57 -7.66
CA ALA A 485 14.69 -3.26 -7.05
C ALA A 485 14.16 -2.22 -8.04
N VAL A 486 13.28 -1.32 -7.57
CA VAL A 486 12.78 -0.19 -8.35
C VAL A 486 13.60 1.04 -7.98
N PRO A 487 14.38 1.64 -8.90
CA PRO A 487 15.12 2.85 -8.61
C PRO A 487 14.23 4.00 -8.12
N PRO A 488 14.74 4.95 -7.29
CA PRO A 488 13.93 6.00 -6.67
C PRO A 488 13.06 6.82 -7.64
N GLU A 489 13.57 7.16 -8.81
CA GLU A 489 12.90 7.98 -9.81
C GLU A 489 12.00 7.16 -10.75
N TRP A 490 12.13 5.82 -10.72
CA TRP A 490 11.32 4.95 -11.56
C TRP A 490 9.97 4.66 -10.90
N HIS A 491 8.97 4.49 -11.72
CA HIS A 491 7.64 4.09 -11.24
C HIS A 491 7.41 2.57 -11.29
N GLY A 492 8.17 1.86 -12.09
CA GLY A 492 8.15 0.39 -12.13
C GLY A 492 9.42 -0.19 -12.71
N ALA A 493 9.71 -1.44 -12.34
CA ALA A 493 10.81 -2.24 -12.84
C ALA A 493 10.30 -3.61 -13.27
N LEU A 494 10.91 -4.14 -14.35
CA LEU A 494 10.65 -5.48 -14.87
C LEU A 494 11.84 -6.38 -14.59
N ASN A 495 11.58 -7.63 -14.27
CA ASN A 495 12.60 -8.65 -14.15
C ASN A 495 12.93 -9.21 -15.54
N ILE A 496 14.15 -8.99 -16.02
CA ILE A 496 14.59 -9.42 -17.35
C ILE A 496 15.56 -10.61 -17.32
N GLU A 497 16.11 -10.93 -16.15
CA GLU A 497 17.20 -11.91 -16.01
C GLU A 497 16.86 -13.11 -15.12
N GLY A 498 15.56 -13.31 -14.79
CA GLY A 498 15.12 -14.39 -13.91
C GLY A 498 15.50 -14.22 -12.43
N GLY A 499 15.95 -13.01 -12.03
CA GLY A 499 16.46 -12.68 -10.69
C GLY A 499 15.43 -12.11 -9.72
N GLY A 500 14.11 -12.24 -9.97
CA GLY A 500 13.08 -11.77 -9.04
C GLY A 500 13.02 -12.59 -7.75
N THR A 501 12.50 -11.99 -6.69
CA THR A 501 12.25 -12.71 -5.43
C THR A 501 11.23 -13.83 -5.68
N LEU A 502 11.55 -15.03 -5.19
CA LEU A 502 10.66 -16.18 -5.28
C LEU A 502 9.49 -16.05 -4.31
N VAL A 503 8.30 -16.39 -4.77
CA VAL A 503 7.05 -16.43 -4.00
C VAL A 503 6.53 -17.86 -4.02
N TYR A 504 6.49 -18.51 -2.86
CA TYR A 504 5.94 -19.84 -2.68
C TYR A 504 4.57 -19.75 -2.01
N VAL A 505 3.52 -20.13 -2.75
CA VAL A 505 2.12 -20.08 -2.28
C VAL A 505 1.61 -21.49 -2.06
N HIS A 506 1.09 -21.77 -0.87
CA HIS A 506 0.60 -23.09 -0.48
C HIS A 506 -0.64 -23.01 0.43
N GLY A 507 -1.24 -24.18 0.70
CA GLY A 507 -2.40 -24.33 1.58
C GLY A 507 -2.08 -24.24 3.05
#